data_7d66c65a85ecceee4656ac02e35dc954
#
_entry.id   7d66c65a85ecceee4656ac02e35dc954
#
_cell.length_a   1.000
_cell.length_b   1.000
_cell.length_c   1.000
_cell.angle_alpha   90.00
_cell.angle_beta   90.00
_cell.angle_gamma   90.00
#
_symmetry.space_group_name_H-M   'P 1'
#
loop_
_entity.id
_entity.type
_entity.pdbx_description
1 polymer ?
#
loop_
_entity_poly.entity_id
_entity_poly.type
_entity_poly.pdbx_seq_one_letter_code
_entity_poly.pdbx_strand_id
1 'polypeptide(L)'
;MKNKFTHFLMAGALVCWSSYTLHAQTEVTDTYLKNPSFESSFTDWDNAGLQTQTNTSFSKKDGNTYVEQWVGQGNKVADAHVSQTLTSLKNGVYKLTVAAQNIQQNSSATQSGAYVFADNEQVSVGAINDYSLTFTVIEGQA
;
A
#
# COMPACT_ATOMS: atom_id res chain seq x y z
N MET A 1 11.44 -1.98 -3.52
CA MET A 1 11.12 -0.60 -3.04
C MET A 1 12.39 0.14 -2.68
N LYS A 2 12.72 1.22 -3.38
CA LYS A 2 13.85 2.06 -3.01
C LYS A 2 13.41 2.97 -1.86
N ASN A 3 14.06 2.85 -0.71
CA ASN A 3 13.83 3.68 0.47
C ASN A 3 13.93 5.15 0.11
N LYS A 4 12.83 5.88 0.17
CA LYS A 4 12.86 7.34 0.18
C LYS A 4 12.61 7.81 1.59
N PHE A 5 13.69 8.23 2.27
CA PHE A 5 13.61 8.93 3.54
C PHE A 5 13.05 10.33 3.29
N THR A 6 11.88 10.63 3.81
CA THR A 6 11.36 11.98 3.84
C THR A 6 11.77 12.63 5.15
N HIS A 7 12.73 13.53 5.10
CA HIS A 7 13.12 14.36 6.25
C HIS A 7 12.09 15.47 6.39
N PHE A 8 11.44 15.53 7.54
CA PHE A 8 10.59 16.66 7.92
C PHE A 8 11.43 17.60 8.79
N LEU A 9 11.78 18.77 8.26
CA LEU A 9 12.47 19.83 9.00
C LEU A 9 11.41 20.80 9.55
N MET A 10 11.15 20.79 10.84
CA MET A 10 10.43 21.86 11.50
C MET A 10 11.42 22.76 12.25
N ALA A 11 11.57 24.00 11.80
CA ALA A 11 12.20 25.06 12.56
C ALA A 11 11.11 25.83 13.30
N GLY A 12 11.16 25.80 14.62
CA GLY A 12 10.30 26.62 15.48
C GLY A 12 10.66 26.38 16.94
N ALA A 13 11.34 27.34 17.55
CA ALA A 13 11.75 27.28 18.91
C ALA A 13 10.55 27.44 19.86
N LEU A 14 10.28 26.41 20.65
CA LEU A 14 9.68 26.59 21.99
C LEU A 14 10.22 25.51 22.90
N VAL A 15 10.90 25.95 23.94
CA VAL A 15 11.48 25.10 24.97
C VAL A 15 10.35 24.48 25.78
N CYS A 16 10.05 23.23 25.53
CA CYS A 16 9.32 22.41 26.49
C CYS A 16 10.06 21.08 26.57
N TRP A 17 10.62 20.77 27.73
CA TRP A 17 11.32 19.53 28.00
C TRP A 17 10.34 18.38 28.05
N SER A 18 10.04 17.84 26.92
CA SER A 18 9.49 16.49 26.78
C SER A 18 10.42 15.70 25.86
N SER A 19 11.04 14.67 26.38
CA SER A 19 11.93 13.78 25.65
C SER A 19 11.09 12.99 24.64
N TYR A 20 10.90 13.54 23.44
CA TYR A 20 10.38 12.75 22.33
C TYR A 20 11.53 11.89 21.81
N THR A 21 11.51 10.63 22.10
CA THR A 21 12.35 9.67 21.41
C THR A 21 11.85 9.59 19.98
N LEU A 22 12.59 10.20 19.05
CA LEU A 22 12.40 9.97 17.62
C LEU A 22 12.73 8.50 17.35
N HIS A 23 11.72 7.67 17.27
CA HIS A 23 11.91 6.29 16.82
C HIS A 23 12.05 6.34 15.29
N ALA A 24 13.23 6.00 14.78
CA ALA A 24 13.42 5.81 13.36
C ALA A 24 12.47 4.69 12.90
N GLN A 25 11.76 4.91 11.78
CA GLN A 25 10.98 3.85 11.14
C GLN A 25 11.93 2.79 10.61
N THR A 26 11.66 1.54 10.94
CA THR A 26 12.41 0.39 10.41
C THR A 26 11.60 -0.25 9.30
N GLU A 27 12.23 -0.50 8.15
CA GLU A 27 11.64 -1.26 7.06
C GLU A 27 11.50 -2.73 7.46
N VAL A 28 10.29 -3.26 7.39
CA VAL A 28 9.98 -4.63 7.82
C VAL A 28 9.15 -5.41 6.78
N THR A 29 9.04 -4.90 5.56
CA THR A 29 8.25 -5.53 4.49
C THR A 29 8.64 -6.99 4.31
N ASP A 30 9.90 -7.29 4.09
CA ASP A 30 10.39 -8.65 3.85
C ASP A 30 10.27 -9.56 5.08
N THR A 31 10.05 -8.99 6.27
CA THR A 31 9.82 -9.76 7.49
C THR A 31 8.40 -10.31 7.56
N TYR A 32 7.42 -9.52 7.15
CA TYR A 32 6.02 -9.83 7.36
C TYR A 32 5.23 -10.08 6.07
N LEU A 33 5.50 -9.35 4.99
CA LEU A 33 4.84 -9.56 3.70
C LEU A 33 5.58 -10.61 2.88
N LYS A 34 4.82 -11.49 2.25
CA LYS A 34 5.34 -12.45 1.28
C LYS A 34 5.00 -11.97 -0.13
N ASN A 35 5.95 -12.12 -1.05
CA ASN A 35 5.78 -11.76 -2.46
C ASN A 35 5.18 -10.34 -2.66
N PRO A 36 5.74 -9.28 -2.03
CA PRO A 36 5.12 -7.95 -2.02
C PRO A 36 5.12 -7.26 -3.40
N SER A 37 5.96 -7.70 -4.32
CA SER A 37 6.05 -7.19 -5.70
C SER A 37 5.26 -8.02 -6.71
N PHE A 38 4.59 -9.11 -6.27
CA PHE A 38 3.82 -10.04 -7.12
C PHE A 38 4.63 -10.74 -8.22
N GLU A 39 5.96 -10.81 -8.12
CA GLU A 39 6.81 -11.50 -9.09
C GLU A 39 6.51 -13.01 -9.18
N SER A 40 5.97 -13.59 -8.13
CA SER A 40 5.45 -14.96 -8.09
C SER A 40 3.91 -15.01 -8.24
N SER A 41 3.33 -14.10 -9.03
CA SER A 41 1.88 -13.97 -9.18
C SER A 41 1.17 -13.79 -7.82
N PHE A 42 0.09 -14.52 -7.56
CA PHE A 42 -0.65 -14.43 -6.30
C PHE A 42 -0.18 -15.42 -5.22
N THR A 43 1.04 -15.96 -5.34
CA THR A 43 1.60 -16.81 -4.28
C THR A 43 1.60 -16.07 -2.94
N ASP A 44 1.05 -16.68 -1.91
CA ASP A 44 0.86 -16.12 -0.56
C ASP A 44 -0.17 -14.98 -0.45
N TRP A 45 -0.91 -14.70 -1.51
CA TRP A 45 -1.99 -13.73 -1.53
C TRP A 45 -3.35 -14.38 -1.79
N ASP A 46 -4.35 -13.98 -1.05
CA ASP A 46 -5.75 -14.24 -1.38
C ASP A 46 -6.20 -13.27 -2.47
N ASN A 47 -6.71 -13.80 -3.56
CA ASN A 47 -7.09 -13.01 -4.74
C ASN A 47 -8.50 -13.34 -5.19
N ALA A 48 -9.31 -12.32 -5.39
CA ALA A 48 -10.59 -12.41 -6.04
C ALA A 48 -10.69 -11.35 -7.14
N GLY A 49 -10.74 -11.79 -8.37
CA GLY A 49 -11.06 -10.95 -9.53
C GLY A 49 -9.93 -10.08 -10.09
N LEU A 50 -8.71 -10.13 -9.54
CA LEU A 50 -7.56 -9.46 -10.14
C LEU A 50 -6.73 -10.42 -11.00
N GLN A 51 -5.96 -9.84 -11.91
CA GLN A 51 -4.98 -10.53 -12.75
C GLN A 51 -3.59 -9.90 -12.57
N THR A 52 -2.56 -10.67 -12.87
CA THR A 52 -1.19 -10.15 -12.95
C THR A 52 -0.91 -9.62 -14.35
N GLN A 53 -0.07 -8.59 -14.43
CA GLN A 53 0.30 -7.94 -15.67
C GLN A 53 1.78 -7.52 -15.64
N THR A 54 2.44 -7.50 -16.81
CA THR A 54 3.86 -7.13 -16.95
C THR A 54 4.10 -5.95 -17.87
N ASN A 55 3.06 -5.40 -18.49
CA ASN A 55 3.17 -4.28 -19.42
C ASN A 55 3.60 -2.97 -18.72
N THR A 56 3.66 -1.89 -19.46
CA THR A 56 4.13 -0.58 -18.98
C THR A 56 3.03 0.35 -18.51
N SER A 57 1.79 -0.13 -18.44
CA SER A 57 0.62 0.71 -18.08
C SER A 57 0.67 1.20 -16.63
N PHE A 58 1.41 0.50 -15.77
CA PHE A 58 1.65 0.93 -14.40
C PHE A 58 3.16 1.20 -14.18
N SER A 59 3.53 2.47 -14.12
CA SER A 59 4.93 2.90 -14.07
C SER A 59 5.60 2.79 -12.69
N LYS A 60 4.80 2.55 -11.62
CA LYS A 60 5.31 2.45 -10.24
C LYS A 60 5.48 1.01 -9.74
N LYS A 61 5.42 0.02 -10.64
CA LYS A 61 5.65 -1.38 -10.25
C LYS A 61 7.07 -1.58 -9.69
N ASP A 62 7.15 -2.44 -8.71
CA ASP A 62 8.42 -2.93 -8.16
C ASP A 62 8.77 -4.26 -8.84
N GLY A 63 9.82 -4.26 -9.67
CA GLY A 63 10.12 -5.40 -10.52
C GLY A 63 9.39 -5.36 -11.87
N ASN A 64 8.93 -6.51 -12.35
CA ASN A 64 8.30 -6.67 -13.66
C ASN A 64 6.78 -6.76 -13.60
N THR A 65 6.25 -7.23 -12.48
CA THR A 65 4.84 -7.60 -12.32
C THR A 65 4.07 -6.56 -11.51
N TYR A 66 2.80 -6.40 -11.80
CA TYR A 66 1.82 -5.71 -10.97
C TYR A 66 0.47 -6.43 -11.05
N VAL A 67 -0.45 -6.10 -10.19
CA VAL A 67 -1.81 -6.64 -10.20
C VAL A 67 -2.80 -5.58 -10.64
N GLU A 68 -3.80 -5.99 -11.39
CA GLU A 68 -4.84 -5.11 -11.88
C GLU A 68 -6.19 -5.80 -12.00
N GLN A 69 -7.25 -5.02 -11.93
CA GLN A 69 -8.49 -5.34 -12.60
C GLN A 69 -8.70 -4.29 -13.70
N TRP A 70 -8.85 -4.77 -14.93
CA TRP A 70 -9.10 -3.94 -16.10
C TRP A 70 -10.39 -4.37 -16.78
N VAL A 71 -11.20 -3.40 -17.17
CA VAL A 71 -12.41 -3.62 -17.95
C VAL A 71 -12.49 -2.62 -19.09
N GLY A 72 -13.03 -3.05 -20.23
CA GLY A 72 -13.22 -2.18 -21.39
C GLY A 72 -14.19 -1.04 -21.09
N GLN A 73 -14.09 0.01 -21.90
CA GLN A 73 -14.94 1.20 -21.80
C GLN A 73 -16.44 0.82 -21.78
N GLY A 74 -17.19 1.44 -20.88
CA GLY A 74 -18.61 1.19 -20.69
C GLY A 74 -18.94 0.03 -19.75
N ASN A 75 -17.96 -0.75 -19.32
CA ASN A 75 -18.13 -1.77 -18.31
C ASN A 75 -17.77 -1.25 -16.92
N LYS A 76 -18.34 -1.86 -15.89
CA LYS A 76 -17.98 -1.59 -14.51
C LYS A 76 -16.97 -2.63 -14.03
N VAL A 77 -15.99 -2.18 -13.27
CA VAL A 77 -15.13 -3.05 -12.47
C VAL A 77 -16.01 -3.78 -11.46
N ALA A 78 -15.89 -5.11 -11.40
CA ALA A 78 -16.55 -5.91 -10.37
C ALA A 78 -15.79 -5.79 -9.04
N ASP A 79 -16.42 -6.23 -7.96
CA ASP A 79 -15.73 -6.34 -6.67
C ASP A 79 -14.54 -7.29 -6.83
N ALA A 80 -13.37 -6.76 -6.52
CA ALA A 80 -12.11 -7.48 -6.62
C ALA A 80 -11.19 -7.05 -5.49
N HIS A 81 -10.42 -7.98 -4.98
CA HIS A 81 -9.44 -7.68 -3.96
C HIS A 81 -8.25 -8.61 -4.02
N VAL A 82 -7.15 -8.15 -3.48
CA VAL A 82 -5.99 -8.95 -3.14
C VAL A 82 -5.62 -8.63 -1.69
N SER A 83 -5.42 -9.65 -0.88
CA SER A 83 -5.11 -9.47 0.54
C SER A 83 -4.13 -10.52 1.05
N GLN A 84 -3.45 -10.19 2.13
CA GLN A 84 -2.60 -11.11 2.86
C GLN A 84 -2.84 -10.92 4.35
N THR A 85 -3.13 -12.00 5.05
CA THR A 85 -3.22 -11.98 6.50
C THR A 85 -1.84 -12.08 7.10
N LEU A 86 -1.45 -11.07 7.86
CA LEU A 86 -0.17 -11.06 8.55
C LEU A 86 -0.34 -11.63 9.96
N THR A 87 0.43 -12.65 10.26
CA THR A 87 0.47 -13.26 11.60
C THR A 87 1.74 -12.85 12.33
N SER A 88 1.70 -12.85 13.66
CA SER A 88 2.87 -12.60 14.50
C SER A 88 3.48 -11.20 14.40
N LEU A 89 2.70 -10.22 14.00
CA LEU A 89 3.10 -8.82 14.13
C LEU A 89 3.34 -8.49 15.59
N LYS A 90 4.45 -7.85 15.88
CA LYS A 90 4.76 -7.35 17.24
C LYS A 90 3.91 -6.12 17.54
N ASN A 91 3.69 -5.84 18.83
CA ASN A 91 3.06 -4.61 19.25
C ASN A 91 3.81 -3.40 18.70
N GLY A 92 3.07 -2.48 18.10
CA GLY A 92 3.68 -1.29 17.51
C GLY A 92 2.76 -0.55 16.55
N VAL A 93 3.28 0.57 16.06
CA VAL A 93 2.64 1.36 15.02
C VAL A 93 3.31 1.04 13.70
N TYR A 94 2.51 0.63 12.73
CA TYR A 94 2.96 0.25 11.40
C TYR A 94 2.43 1.24 10.37
N LYS A 95 3.24 1.49 9.34
CA LYS A 95 2.85 2.23 8.15
C LYS A 95 2.91 1.29 6.95
N LEU A 96 1.77 1.08 6.30
CA LEU A 96 1.69 0.44 5.00
C LEU A 96 1.80 1.51 3.91
N THR A 97 2.63 1.26 2.90
CA THR A 97 2.71 2.10 1.70
C THR A 97 2.60 1.23 0.46
N VAL A 98 1.66 1.57 -0.41
CA VAL A 98 1.36 0.82 -1.63
C VAL A 98 1.34 1.76 -2.81
N ALA A 99 2.09 1.45 -3.86
CA ALA A 99 1.96 2.12 -5.15
C ALA A 99 0.68 1.64 -5.82
N ALA A 100 -0.22 2.54 -6.16
CA ALA A 100 -1.50 2.19 -6.75
C ALA A 100 -2.04 3.29 -7.70
N GLN A 101 -3.01 2.91 -8.52
CA GLN A 101 -3.82 3.83 -9.32
C GLN A 101 -5.24 3.29 -9.53
N ASN A 102 -6.19 4.19 -9.63
CA ASN A 102 -7.56 3.92 -10.05
C ASN A 102 -8.00 5.01 -11.01
N ILE A 103 -7.79 4.78 -12.30
CA ILE A 103 -7.99 5.75 -13.36
C ILE A 103 -8.85 5.18 -14.49
N GLN A 104 -9.47 6.06 -15.25
CA GLN A 104 -10.12 5.68 -16.49
C GLN A 104 -9.08 5.38 -17.57
N GLN A 105 -9.31 4.34 -18.36
CA GLN A 105 -8.44 3.98 -19.47
C GLN A 105 -8.24 5.16 -20.45
N ASN A 106 -7.00 5.33 -20.91
CA ASN A 106 -6.59 6.43 -21.80
C ASN A 106 -6.86 7.84 -21.25
N SER A 107 -6.98 7.96 -19.95
CA SER A 107 -7.21 9.21 -19.24
C SER A 107 -6.51 9.16 -17.89
N SER A 108 -6.15 10.31 -17.36
CA SER A 108 -5.72 10.44 -15.96
C SER A 108 -6.88 10.73 -15.01
N ALA A 109 -8.12 10.73 -15.51
CA ALA A 109 -9.29 10.94 -14.67
C ALA A 109 -9.40 9.81 -13.64
N THR A 110 -9.45 10.19 -12.37
CA THR A 110 -9.60 9.25 -11.26
C THR A 110 -11.02 8.68 -11.21
N GLN A 111 -11.11 7.46 -10.74
CA GLN A 111 -12.38 6.77 -10.47
C GLN A 111 -12.60 6.70 -8.95
N SER A 112 -13.75 6.23 -8.53
CA SER A 112 -14.07 5.99 -7.12
C SER A 112 -14.17 4.49 -6.84
N GLY A 113 -14.09 4.11 -5.56
CA GLY A 113 -14.36 2.75 -5.10
C GLY A 113 -13.16 1.82 -5.04
N ALA A 114 -11.92 2.32 -5.24
CA ALA A 114 -10.72 1.55 -4.95
C ALA A 114 -10.04 2.07 -3.67
N TYR A 115 -9.52 1.15 -2.87
CA TYR A 115 -8.92 1.43 -1.57
C TYR A 115 -7.69 0.57 -1.33
N VAL A 116 -6.69 1.13 -0.65
CA VAL A 116 -5.69 0.36 0.10
C VAL A 116 -6.19 0.28 1.54
N PHE A 117 -6.09 -0.88 2.15
CA PHE A 117 -6.54 -1.07 3.53
C PHE A 117 -5.53 -1.88 4.36
N ALA A 118 -5.54 -1.65 5.67
CA ALA A 118 -4.88 -2.49 6.65
C ALA A 118 -5.63 -2.39 7.98
N ASP A 119 -6.01 -3.53 8.54
CA ASP A 119 -6.89 -3.62 9.70
C ASP A 119 -8.21 -2.85 9.44
N ASN A 120 -8.58 -1.92 10.28
CA ASN A 120 -9.77 -1.08 10.13
C ASN A 120 -9.49 0.25 9.40
N GLU A 121 -8.26 0.47 8.95
CA GLU A 121 -7.85 1.70 8.26
C GLU A 121 -7.90 1.50 6.74
N GLN A 122 -8.31 2.55 6.03
CA GLN A 122 -8.31 2.55 4.56
C GLN A 122 -7.98 3.93 3.99
N VAL A 123 -7.41 3.93 2.79
CA VAL A 123 -7.16 5.14 2.00
C VAL A 123 -7.66 4.94 0.58
N SER A 124 -8.41 5.93 0.06
CA SER A 124 -8.93 5.89 -1.32
C SER A 124 -7.80 6.04 -2.33
N VAL A 125 -7.89 5.26 -3.40
CA VAL A 125 -6.94 5.26 -4.52
C VAL A 125 -7.52 6.08 -5.68
N GLY A 126 -6.72 6.97 -6.22
CA GLY A 126 -7.04 7.78 -7.40
C GLY A 126 -5.92 7.75 -8.44
N ALA A 127 -5.33 8.91 -8.78
CA ALA A 127 -4.19 9.00 -9.68
C ALA A 127 -3.00 8.15 -9.19
N ILE A 128 -2.10 7.80 -10.11
CA ILE A 128 -0.91 7.01 -9.77
C ILE A 128 -0.09 7.69 -8.67
N ASN A 129 0.04 7.02 -7.54
CA ASN A 129 0.77 7.54 -6.37
C ASN A 129 1.16 6.41 -5.41
N ASP A 130 1.97 6.76 -4.40
CA ASP A 130 2.23 5.94 -3.23
C ASP A 130 1.21 6.31 -2.14
N TYR A 131 0.29 5.40 -1.87
CA TYR A 131 -0.76 5.55 -0.87
C TYR A 131 -0.29 4.95 0.44
N SER A 132 -0.47 5.68 1.53
CA SER A 132 -0.02 5.22 2.85
C SER A 132 -1.14 5.33 3.88
N LEU A 133 -1.14 4.39 4.79
CA LEU A 133 -1.97 4.40 5.99
C LEU A 133 -1.17 3.91 7.19
N THR A 134 -1.61 4.23 8.38
CA THR A 134 -0.96 3.85 9.64
C THR A 134 -1.97 3.10 10.49
N PHE A 135 -1.54 1.98 11.05
CA PHE A 135 -2.36 1.17 11.96
C PHE A 135 -1.55 0.73 13.18
N THR A 136 -2.23 0.37 14.25
CA THR A 136 -1.60 -0.03 15.51
C THR A 136 -1.91 -1.49 15.81
N VAL A 137 -0.89 -2.26 16.12
CA VAL A 137 -1.02 -3.65 16.58
C VAL A 137 -0.83 -3.70 18.09
N ILE A 138 -1.80 -4.29 18.79
CA ILE A 138 -1.78 -4.54 20.22
C ILE A 138 -2.02 -6.02 20.45
N GLU A 139 -1.21 -6.65 21.28
CA GLU A 139 -1.28 -8.09 21.57
C GLU A 139 -2.67 -8.48 22.08
N GLY A 140 -3.24 -9.53 21.48
CA GLY A 140 -4.58 -10.03 21.81
C GLY A 140 -5.73 -9.44 20.96
N GLN A 141 -5.44 -8.57 20.01
CA GLN A 141 -6.38 -8.10 18.97
C GLN A 141 -5.96 -8.65 17.59
N ALA A 142 -6.11 -9.92 17.42
CA ALA A 142 -5.97 -10.57 16.12
C ALA A 142 -7.26 -11.33 15.80
#